data_7805ebaf830f4ee57dd3c4fcc340e903
#
_entry.id   7805ebaf830f4ee57dd3c4fcc340e903
#
_cell.length_a   1.000
_cell.length_b   1.000
_cell.length_c   1.000
_cell.angle_alpha   90.00
_cell.angle_beta   90.00
_cell.angle_gamma   90.00
#
_symmetry.space_group_name_H-M   'P 1'
#
loop_
_entity.id
_entity.type
_entity.pdbx_description
1 polymer ?
#
loop_
_entity_poly.entity_id
_entity_poly.type
_entity_poly.pdbx_seq_one_letter_code
_entity_poly.pdbx_strand_id
1 'polypeptide(L)'
;MTAIDIAVQSKKLGAEPVTVVYRRGQDQMKASAYEQHLAQMSGVKLLTWARPSELIGDKGKLTAVRFAETAENAGQLVDAGGTFTLPADMVFTAIGQLFVADGVGGAQPLALSGGRIVVDQERKTSVSGVWAGGDCVAGGQDLTVSAVEDGKQAAFSIHRALSV
;
A
#
# COMPACT_ATOMS: atom_id res chain seq x y z
N MET A 1 8.10 4.42 -3.04
CA MET A 1 7.10 3.33 -2.76
C MET A 1 7.31 2.82 -1.34
N THR A 2 6.24 2.69 -0.55
CA THR A 2 6.27 2.37 0.90
C THR A 2 7.22 1.22 1.28
N ALA A 3 7.23 0.11 0.52
CA ALA A 3 8.15 -1.00 0.81
C ALA A 3 9.63 -0.61 0.69
N ILE A 4 9.97 0.17 -0.34
CA ILE A 4 11.34 0.65 -0.55
C ILE A 4 11.73 1.64 0.55
N ASP A 5 10.82 2.56 0.90
CA ASP A 5 11.09 3.59 1.92
C ASP A 5 11.35 2.94 3.28
N ILE A 6 10.50 1.98 3.70
CA ILE A 6 10.68 1.24 4.95
C ILE A 6 12.00 0.46 4.93
N ALA A 7 12.31 -0.23 3.84
CA ALA A 7 13.51 -1.05 3.74
C ALA A 7 14.79 -0.21 3.81
N VAL A 8 14.85 0.91 3.07
CA VAL A 8 16.00 1.82 3.09
C VAL A 8 16.16 2.47 4.47
N GLN A 9 15.05 2.89 5.11
CA GLN A 9 15.11 3.47 6.45
C GLN A 9 15.55 2.44 7.49
N SER A 10 15.01 1.22 7.46
CA SER A 10 15.43 0.13 8.34
C SER A 10 16.93 -0.14 8.22
N LYS A 11 17.44 -0.17 6.98
CA LYS A 11 18.87 -0.35 6.73
C LYS A 11 19.71 0.78 7.31
N LYS A 12 19.28 2.04 7.14
CA LYS A 12 19.97 3.22 7.72
C LYS A 12 19.92 3.24 9.25
N LEU A 13 18.91 2.62 9.87
CA LEU A 13 18.81 2.45 11.32
C LEU A 13 19.63 1.27 11.87
N GLY A 14 20.33 0.54 11.01
CA GLY A 14 21.26 -0.53 11.40
C GLY A 14 20.67 -1.94 11.34
N ALA A 15 19.47 -2.13 10.77
CA ALA A 15 18.92 -3.47 10.58
C ALA A 15 19.74 -4.28 9.55
N GLU A 16 20.04 -5.56 9.87
CA GLU A 16 20.77 -6.48 8.98
C GLU A 16 20.37 -7.93 9.21
N PRO A 17 20.06 -8.68 8.12
CA PRO A 17 19.82 -8.20 6.75
C PRO A 17 18.45 -7.55 6.59
N VAL A 18 18.29 -6.69 5.58
CA VAL A 18 16.98 -6.16 5.15
C VAL A 18 16.64 -6.72 3.77
N THR A 19 15.47 -7.33 3.63
CA THR A 19 15.01 -7.94 2.39
C THR A 19 13.59 -7.46 2.06
N VAL A 20 13.41 -6.94 0.85
CA VAL A 20 12.09 -6.72 0.24
C VAL A 20 11.71 -7.98 -0.53
N VAL A 21 10.57 -8.56 -0.22
CA VAL A 21 10.04 -9.73 -0.93
C VAL A 21 8.85 -9.30 -1.77
N TYR A 22 8.86 -9.62 -3.06
CA TYR A 22 7.82 -9.26 -4.00
C TYR A 22 7.31 -10.47 -4.76
N ARG A 23 5.98 -10.58 -4.86
CA ARG A 23 5.31 -11.78 -5.40
C ARG A 23 5.38 -11.96 -6.91
N ARG A 24 5.88 -10.96 -7.67
CA ARG A 24 6.03 -10.99 -9.13
C ARG A 24 7.46 -10.64 -9.53
N GLY A 25 7.71 -10.49 -10.82
CA GLY A 25 9.00 -10.05 -11.36
C GLY A 25 9.37 -8.62 -10.97
N GLN A 26 10.65 -8.34 -11.01
CA GLN A 26 11.19 -7.00 -10.68
C GLN A 26 10.66 -5.91 -11.61
N ASP A 27 10.43 -6.23 -12.87
CA ASP A 27 9.84 -5.38 -13.89
C ASP A 27 8.39 -5.01 -13.63
N GLN A 28 7.69 -5.83 -12.85
CA GLN A 28 6.29 -5.63 -12.45
C GLN A 28 6.15 -4.89 -11.11
N MET A 29 7.26 -4.50 -10.48
CA MET A 29 7.21 -3.70 -9.25
C MET A 29 6.68 -2.30 -9.56
N LYS A 30 5.79 -1.79 -8.67
CA LYS A 30 5.33 -0.40 -8.75
C LYS A 30 6.41 0.62 -8.39
N ALA A 31 7.47 0.19 -7.70
CA ALA A 31 8.65 1.00 -7.46
C ALA A 31 9.35 1.32 -8.79
N SER A 32 9.71 2.58 -9.00
CA SER A 32 10.50 2.99 -10.16
C SER A 32 11.87 2.30 -10.17
N ALA A 33 12.50 2.22 -11.35
CA ALA A 33 13.86 1.69 -11.47
C ALA A 33 14.85 2.45 -10.57
N TYR A 34 14.66 3.75 -10.41
CA TYR A 34 15.46 4.57 -9.50
C TYR A 34 15.30 4.14 -8.03
N GLU A 35 14.07 3.96 -7.55
CA GLU A 35 13.81 3.51 -6.17
C GLU A 35 14.39 2.12 -5.91
N GLN A 36 14.24 1.19 -6.87
CA GLN A 36 14.82 -0.15 -6.78
C GLN A 36 16.35 -0.10 -6.70
N HIS A 37 16.98 0.71 -7.56
CA HIS A 37 18.43 0.92 -7.53
C HIS A 37 18.89 1.55 -6.21
N LEU A 38 18.19 2.56 -5.70
CA LEU A 38 18.47 3.18 -4.42
C LEU A 38 18.42 2.16 -3.26
N ALA A 39 17.43 1.27 -3.24
CA ALA A 39 17.34 0.21 -2.26
C ALA A 39 18.57 -0.72 -2.30
N GLN A 40 18.93 -1.19 -3.50
CA GLN A 40 20.09 -2.07 -3.69
C GLN A 40 21.41 -1.39 -3.29
N MET A 41 21.61 -0.14 -3.67
CA MET A 41 22.78 0.66 -3.26
C MET A 41 22.83 0.89 -1.74
N SER A 42 21.69 0.90 -1.07
CA SER A 42 21.59 0.98 0.39
C SER A 42 21.81 -0.38 1.08
N GLY A 43 22.10 -1.46 0.33
CA GLY A 43 22.33 -2.80 0.88
C GLY A 43 21.04 -3.59 1.16
N VAL A 44 19.91 -3.17 0.62
CA VAL A 44 18.64 -3.93 0.69
C VAL A 44 18.65 -5.03 -0.38
N LYS A 45 18.27 -6.25 0.01
CA LYS A 45 18.06 -7.36 -0.92
C LYS A 45 16.66 -7.27 -1.51
N LEU A 46 16.55 -7.40 -2.85
CA LEU A 46 15.27 -7.55 -3.54
C LEU A 46 15.11 -9.03 -3.92
N LEU A 47 14.07 -9.65 -3.40
CA LEU A 47 13.70 -11.03 -3.68
C LEU A 47 12.35 -11.04 -4.38
N THR A 48 12.34 -11.49 -5.62
CA THR A 48 11.14 -11.54 -6.45
C THR A 48 10.60 -12.96 -6.57
N TRP A 49 9.40 -13.10 -7.10
CA TRP A 49 8.72 -14.38 -7.29
C TRP A 49 8.54 -15.17 -6.00
N ALA A 50 8.22 -14.47 -4.91
CA ALA A 50 7.93 -15.10 -3.63
C ALA A 50 6.85 -14.32 -2.88
N ARG A 51 5.98 -15.02 -2.18
CA ARG A 51 4.98 -14.46 -1.28
C ARG A 51 5.09 -15.06 0.12
N PRO A 52 4.82 -14.29 1.19
CA PRO A 52 4.79 -14.86 2.53
C PRO A 52 3.64 -15.89 2.63
N SER A 53 3.90 -17.02 3.27
CA SER A 53 2.93 -18.07 3.51
C SER A 53 2.70 -18.33 5.01
N GLU A 54 3.72 -18.11 5.84
CA GLU A 54 3.62 -18.34 7.27
C GLU A 54 4.58 -17.45 8.05
N LEU A 55 4.12 -16.92 9.19
CA LEU A 55 4.98 -16.28 10.18
C LEU A 55 5.34 -17.32 11.26
N ILE A 56 6.62 -17.58 11.46
CA ILE A 56 7.14 -18.56 12.41
C ILE A 56 7.63 -17.80 13.64
N GLY A 57 7.13 -18.17 14.80
CA GLY A 57 7.49 -17.51 16.06
C GLY A 57 7.71 -18.49 17.20
N ASP A 58 8.40 -18.03 18.22
CA ASP A 58 8.56 -18.70 19.51
C ASP A 58 8.25 -17.72 20.64
N LYS A 59 7.43 -18.16 21.61
CA LYS A 59 7.04 -17.38 22.80
C LYS A 59 6.58 -15.95 22.51
N GLY A 60 5.80 -15.78 21.44
CA GLY A 60 5.26 -14.47 21.02
C GLY A 60 6.25 -13.57 20.28
N LYS A 61 7.43 -14.07 19.93
CA LYS A 61 8.41 -13.35 19.11
C LYS A 61 8.52 -13.99 17.74
N LEU A 62 8.57 -13.17 16.70
CA LEU A 62 8.88 -13.63 15.35
C LEU A 62 10.32 -14.14 15.29
N THR A 63 10.54 -15.27 14.64
CA THR A 63 11.88 -15.86 14.44
C THR A 63 12.20 -16.10 12.98
N ALA A 64 11.18 -16.29 12.13
CA ALA A 64 11.34 -16.50 10.70
C ALA A 64 10.04 -16.25 9.94
N VAL A 65 10.16 -16.13 8.62
CA VAL A 65 9.04 -16.12 7.69
C VAL A 65 9.25 -17.20 6.65
N ARG A 66 8.21 -18.03 6.42
CA ARG A 66 8.17 -18.96 5.29
C ARG A 66 7.55 -18.27 4.08
N PHE A 67 8.14 -18.51 2.93
CA PHE A 67 7.69 -18.01 1.64
C PHE A 67 7.34 -19.18 0.73
N ALA A 68 6.30 -18.99 -0.07
CA ALA A 68 6.01 -19.84 -1.22
C ALA A 68 6.58 -19.17 -2.47
N GLU A 69 7.24 -19.95 -3.32
CA GLU A 69 7.67 -19.50 -4.63
C GLU A 69 6.47 -19.30 -5.54
N THR A 70 6.51 -18.26 -6.34
CA THR A 70 5.44 -17.90 -7.26
C THR A 70 5.95 -17.83 -8.68
N ALA A 71 5.05 -17.99 -9.64
CA ALA A 71 5.32 -17.83 -11.06
C ALA A 71 4.14 -17.14 -11.72
N GLU A 72 4.33 -16.71 -12.97
CA GLU A 72 3.26 -16.22 -13.81
C GLU A 72 2.88 -17.26 -14.85
N ASN A 73 1.61 -17.61 -14.93
CA ASN A 73 1.05 -18.47 -15.96
C ASN A 73 -0.14 -17.77 -16.61
N ALA A 74 -0.03 -17.50 -17.90
CA ALA A 74 -1.05 -16.81 -18.70
C ALA A 74 -1.53 -15.47 -18.05
N GLY A 75 -0.61 -14.68 -17.50
CA GLY A 75 -0.90 -13.40 -16.83
C GLY A 75 -1.41 -13.54 -15.39
N GLN A 76 -1.63 -14.76 -14.90
CA GLN A 76 -2.07 -15.03 -13.54
C GLN A 76 -0.89 -15.45 -12.65
N LEU A 77 -0.89 -14.93 -11.43
CA LEU A 77 0.05 -15.35 -10.40
C LEU A 77 -0.36 -16.73 -9.86
N VAL A 78 0.57 -17.69 -9.93
CA VAL A 78 0.37 -19.06 -9.44
C VAL A 78 1.50 -19.44 -8.48
N ASP A 79 1.26 -20.42 -7.61
CA ASP A 79 2.32 -21.02 -6.81
C ASP A 79 3.19 -21.93 -7.68
N ALA A 80 4.51 -21.81 -7.56
CA ALA A 80 5.48 -22.61 -8.31
C ALA A 80 5.82 -23.95 -7.60
N GLY A 81 5.26 -24.20 -6.43
CA GLY A 81 5.40 -25.44 -5.67
C GLY A 81 6.61 -25.49 -4.72
N GLY A 82 7.56 -24.56 -4.83
CA GLY A 82 8.68 -24.42 -3.91
C GLY A 82 8.35 -23.58 -2.68
N THR A 83 9.07 -23.85 -1.57
CA THR A 83 9.01 -23.02 -0.37
C THR A 83 10.40 -22.84 0.21
N PHE A 84 10.64 -21.71 0.86
CA PHE A 84 11.86 -21.46 1.62
C PHE A 84 11.56 -20.60 2.85
N THR A 85 12.50 -20.53 3.79
CA THR A 85 12.35 -19.78 5.04
C THR A 85 13.51 -18.82 5.21
N LEU A 86 13.21 -17.59 5.61
CA LEU A 86 14.21 -16.60 5.99
C LEU A 86 14.07 -16.27 7.46
N PRO A 87 15.18 -16.20 8.22
CA PRO A 87 15.17 -15.66 9.57
C PRO A 87 14.68 -14.21 9.55
N ALA A 88 13.85 -13.83 10.49
CA ALA A 88 13.37 -12.48 10.67
C ALA A 88 12.89 -12.25 12.10
N ASP A 89 13.21 -11.13 12.66
CA ASP A 89 12.70 -10.64 13.94
C ASP A 89 11.62 -9.56 13.76
N MET A 90 11.53 -8.99 12.56
CA MET A 90 10.54 -7.97 12.21
C MET A 90 10.04 -8.14 10.77
N VAL A 91 8.75 -7.90 10.56
CA VAL A 91 8.11 -7.92 9.24
C VAL A 91 7.20 -6.69 9.10
N PHE A 92 7.37 -5.98 8.00
CA PHE A 92 6.49 -4.89 7.59
C PHE A 92 5.65 -5.32 6.40
N THR A 93 4.33 -5.14 6.47
CA THR A 93 3.44 -5.37 5.34
C THR A 93 3.26 -4.08 4.54
N ALA A 94 3.66 -4.09 3.27
CA ALA A 94 3.52 -2.98 2.32
C ALA A 94 2.79 -3.45 1.05
N ILE A 95 1.67 -4.16 1.24
CA ILE A 95 0.91 -4.85 0.19
C ILE A 95 -0.24 -4.01 -0.39
N GLY A 96 -0.34 -2.74 0.01
CA GLY A 96 -1.43 -1.83 -0.34
C GLY A 96 -2.55 -1.86 0.71
N GLN A 97 -3.51 -0.98 0.50
CA GLN A 97 -4.67 -0.82 1.36
C GLN A 97 -5.95 -0.91 0.53
N LEU A 98 -7.02 -1.37 1.16
CA LEU A 98 -8.37 -1.33 0.59
C LEU A 98 -9.21 -0.37 1.44
N PHE A 99 -10.00 0.45 0.78
CA PHE A 99 -10.98 1.28 1.47
C PHE A 99 -12.13 0.41 1.96
N VAL A 100 -12.43 0.48 3.27
CA VAL A 100 -13.55 -0.20 3.90
C VAL A 100 -14.60 0.85 4.24
N ALA A 101 -15.72 0.84 3.51
CA ALA A 101 -16.76 1.85 3.59
C ALA A 101 -17.74 1.66 4.78
N ASP A 102 -17.74 0.50 5.43
CA ASP A 102 -18.77 0.06 6.38
C ASP A 102 -18.96 0.95 7.62
N GLY A 103 -18.06 1.85 7.88
CA GLY A 103 -18.17 2.81 9.01
C GLY A 103 -18.32 4.27 8.58
N VAL A 104 -18.42 4.54 7.29
CA VAL A 104 -18.39 5.90 6.75
C VAL A 104 -19.75 6.25 6.12
N GLY A 105 -20.31 7.40 6.49
CA GLY A 105 -21.58 7.88 5.93
C GLY A 105 -22.78 7.71 6.87
N GLY A 106 -22.62 7.14 8.05
CA GLY A 106 -23.70 7.03 9.05
C GLY A 106 -24.93 6.29 8.51
N ALA A 107 -26.12 6.86 8.69
CA ALA A 107 -27.38 6.27 8.23
C ALA A 107 -27.58 6.36 6.69
N GLN A 108 -26.77 7.12 5.97
CA GLN A 108 -26.84 7.25 4.52
C GLN A 108 -25.58 6.68 3.89
N PRO A 109 -25.69 5.68 3.00
CA PRO A 109 -24.53 5.09 2.33
C PRO A 109 -23.91 6.10 1.35
N LEU A 110 -22.58 6.18 1.36
CA LEU A 110 -21.81 6.90 0.34
C LEU A 110 -21.92 6.19 -1.01
N ALA A 111 -22.07 6.95 -2.09
CA ALA A 111 -21.94 6.40 -3.43
C ALA A 111 -20.50 5.94 -3.66
N LEU A 112 -20.35 4.71 -4.15
CA LEU A 112 -19.05 4.11 -4.44
C LEU A 112 -18.91 3.76 -5.93
N SER A 113 -17.71 3.89 -6.47
CA SER A 113 -17.31 3.39 -7.77
C SER A 113 -15.97 2.67 -7.66
N GLY A 114 -15.93 1.39 -8.08
CA GLY A 114 -14.74 0.55 -7.92
C GLY A 114 -14.25 0.41 -6.47
N GLY A 115 -15.18 0.45 -5.48
CA GLY A 115 -14.85 0.38 -4.06
C GLY A 115 -14.29 1.68 -3.46
N ARG A 116 -14.37 2.82 -4.17
CA ARG A 116 -13.92 4.13 -3.72
C ARG A 116 -15.07 5.14 -3.72
N ILE A 117 -14.98 6.15 -2.86
CA ILE A 117 -16.02 7.19 -2.71
C ILE A 117 -16.13 8.02 -3.98
N VAL A 118 -17.36 8.18 -4.49
CA VAL A 118 -17.62 9.10 -5.60
C VAL A 118 -17.71 10.53 -5.06
N VAL A 119 -16.97 11.45 -5.67
CA VAL A 119 -17.00 12.88 -5.37
C VAL A 119 -17.15 13.69 -6.66
N ASP A 120 -17.72 14.88 -6.53
CA ASP A 120 -17.76 15.87 -7.61
C ASP A 120 -16.44 16.67 -7.71
N GLN A 121 -16.42 17.67 -8.59
CA GLN A 121 -15.26 18.57 -8.77
C GLN A 121 -14.95 19.41 -7.53
N GLU A 122 -15.91 19.61 -6.65
CA GLU A 122 -15.77 20.33 -5.39
C GLU A 122 -15.49 19.41 -4.20
N ARG A 123 -15.18 18.13 -4.46
CA ARG A 123 -14.94 17.09 -3.47
C ARG A 123 -16.15 16.75 -2.59
N LYS A 124 -17.37 17.13 -3.00
CA LYS A 124 -18.61 16.74 -2.31
C LYS A 124 -18.94 15.29 -2.61
N THR A 125 -19.36 14.56 -1.61
CA THR A 125 -19.87 13.20 -1.73
C THR A 125 -21.37 13.18 -2.07
N SER A 126 -21.94 11.98 -2.20
CA SER A 126 -23.41 11.82 -2.33
C SER A 126 -24.20 12.20 -1.07
N VAL A 127 -23.51 12.35 0.07
CA VAL A 127 -24.13 12.70 1.37
C VAL A 127 -23.90 14.19 1.63
N SER A 128 -24.99 14.94 1.85
CA SER A 128 -24.93 16.35 2.16
C SER A 128 -24.09 16.63 3.40
N GLY A 129 -23.23 17.64 3.32
CA GLY A 129 -22.31 18.02 4.42
C GLY A 129 -21.09 17.12 4.56
N VAL A 130 -20.84 16.21 3.60
CA VAL A 130 -19.68 15.31 3.62
C VAL A 130 -18.84 15.51 2.37
N TRP A 131 -17.53 15.72 2.58
CA TRP A 131 -16.51 15.83 1.53
C TRP A 131 -15.48 14.73 1.69
N ALA A 132 -14.84 14.34 0.61
CA ALA A 132 -13.77 13.34 0.64
C ALA A 132 -12.67 13.65 -0.41
N GLY A 133 -11.46 13.19 -0.14
CA GLY A 133 -10.31 13.38 -1.03
C GLY A 133 -9.20 12.34 -0.76
N GLY A 134 -8.14 12.37 -1.56
CA GLY A 134 -7.02 11.44 -1.47
C GLY A 134 -7.26 10.13 -2.21
N ASP A 135 -6.60 9.07 -1.79
CA ASP A 135 -6.63 7.75 -2.43
C ASP A 135 -7.93 6.96 -2.17
N CYS A 136 -8.76 7.38 -1.21
CA CYS A 136 -10.05 6.76 -0.93
C CYS A 136 -11.15 7.18 -1.91
N VAL A 137 -10.96 8.22 -2.75
CA VAL A 137 -11.96 8.65 -3.72
C VAL A 137 -11.74 8.03 -5.09
N ALA A 138 -12.82 7.90 -5.86
CA ALA A 138 -12.77 7.43 -7.24
C ALA A 138 -11.93 8.40 -8.11
N GLY A 139 -10.91 7.85 -8.79
CA GLY A 139 -9.94 8.66 -9.54
C GLY A 139 -8.85 9.32 -8.69
N GLY A 140 -8.88 9.16 -7.37
CA GLY A 140 -7.83 9.64 -6.48
C GLY A 140 -6.49 8.94 -6.71
N GLN A 141 -5.41 9.68 -6.51
CA GLN A 141 -4.04 9.20 -6.65
C GLN A 141 -3.46 8.84 -5.28
N ASP A 142 -2.70 7.75 -5.22
CA ASP A 142 -1.94 7.34 -4.01
C ASP A 142 -0.66 8.18 -3.90
N LEU A 143 -0.84 9.50 -3.74
CA LEU A 143 0.21 10.49 -3.60
C LEU A 143 -0.16 11.53 -2.54
N THR A 144 0.75 11.78 -1.61
CA THR A 144 0.55 12.76 -0.52
C THR A 144 0.20 14.16 -1.05
N VAL A 145 0.88 14.60 -2.11
CA VAL A 145 0.63 15.92 -2.71
C VAL A 145 -0.78 16.05 -3.30
N SER A 146 -1.29 14.97 -3.90
CA SER A 146 -2.66 14.93 -4.43
C SER A 146 -3.68 14.94 -3.29
N ALA A 147 -3.44 14.21 -2.21
CA ALA A 147 -4.32 14.20 -1.04
C ALA A 147 -4.39 15.59 -0.37
N VAL A 148 -3.27 16.30 -0.28
CA VAL A 148 -3.21 17.67 0.24
C VAL A 148 -4.00 18.63 -0.64
N GLU A 149 -3.87 18.54 -1.98
CA GLU A 149 -4.64 19.38 -2.90
C GLU A 149 -6.14 19.08 -2.82
N ASP A 150 -6.51 17.80 -2.74
CA ASP A 150 -7.91 17.41 -2.54
C ASP A 150 -8.50 17.98 -1.24
N GLY A 151 -7.74 17.93 -0.15
CA GLY A 151 -8.12 18.53 1.13
C GLY A 151 -8.31 20.03 1.05
N LYS A 152 -7.43 20.73 0.33
CA LYS A 152 -7.55 22.17 0.07
C LYS A 152 -8.81 22.49 -0.75
N GLN A 153 -9.10 21.73 -1.81
CA GLN A 153 -10.31 21.91 -2.62
C GLN A 153 -11.58 21.68 -1.79
N ALA A 154 -11.59 20.63 -0.97
CA ALA A 154 -12.66 20.36 -0.02
C ALA A 154 -12.86 21.51 0.97
N ALA A 155 -11.78 22.04 1.55
CA ALA A 155 -11.86 23.18 2.48
C ALA A 155 -12.46 24.43 1.86
N PHE A 156 -12.10 24.79 0.62
CA PHE A 156 -12.72 25.90 -0.09
C PHE A 156 -14.20 25.64 -0.38
N SER A 157 -14.58 24.41 -0.73
CA SER A 157 -15.98 24.05 -0.97
C SER A 157 -16.80 24.12 0.32
N ILE A 158 -16.26 23.64 1.43
CA ILE A 158 -16.89 23.75 2.77
C ILE A 158 -17.07 25.21 3.15
N HIS A 159 -16.02 26.03 2.98
CA HIS A 159 -16.10 27.47 3.29
C HIS A 159 -17.23 28.14 2.52
N ARG A 160 -17.32 27.91 1.20
CA ARG A 160 -18.41 28.46 0.37
C ARG A 160 -19.79 27.97 0.84
N ALA A 161 -19.91 26.71 1.25
CA ALA A 161 -21.16 26.13 1.71
C ALA A 161 -21.63 26.68 3.09
N LEU A 162 -20.71 27.15 3.93
CA LEU A 162 -20.98 27.68 5.26
C LEU A 162 -21.06 29.23 5.31
N SER A 163 -20.60 29.91 4.26
CA SER A 163 -20.54 31.39 4.17
C SER A 163 -21.76 32.01 3.48
N VAL A 164 -22.95 31.40 3.64
CA VAL A 164 -24.23 31.90 3.11
C VAL A 164 -24.89 32.80 4.13
#